data_5e1180f9bfd1c5dcaf6d5dc74f6143d2
#
_entry.id   5e1180f9bfd1c5dcaf6d5dc74f6143d2
#
_cell.length_a   1.000
_cell.length_b   1.000
_cell.length_c   1.000
_cell.angle_alpha   90.00
_cell.angle_beta   90.00
_cell.angle_gamma   90.00
#
_symmetry.space_group_name_H-M   'P 1'
#
loop_
_entity.id
_entity.type
_entity.pdbx_description
1 polymer ?
#
loop_
_entity_poly.entity_id
_entity_poly.type
_entity_poly.pdbx_seq_one_letter_code
_entity_poly.pdbx_strand_id
1 'polypeptide(L)'
;MIKRFSKDIDIFFNSSKENKNIFFNLFQPFLLVFVFVLTYIYIYDSKLDLNGDNFEYINLAKSLIQGKGYALPYSNDFPPSNWFPPGYSSILAGIMLIMGTSISALKIMNGLLFLAGILIMYRLIITLYNNKALAFTLALLVTLNCGLLRFSTIIMSEIPYLFFSLLTFYYVIKLNEEIPFYKSKYFYGVLLSSVATYYLRNIGIVLVAAIAMQWLLEKKWKQAGVYIIGFVLLYLPWIIRNSMLGLKSRYVSTMMAANAWRPEQGELNTVGSFLDKMLTNFVDTVVKGFAEVVFPFINPNETPFIVLIGSVVLILTFIGAWKLKRYRTLFLFYLLGNIAIFLVWHEGNSSRYVWPLAPFLTICLLGGVYQVVVNLRKKQNKLAPHYLPYLLLPLAVLNAFGLKQIHAMAMEKDYEPAYRNYFDMADYVKKLNNNQLMVACRKPGMFHYFSDGFVTNYKDTESDRELITDLIDKKVDYLVLEKLGYSSVYRYLRPAVEKNQDLFQVVYFKENPNTFLLKFDIEKAKIKFNYGLSRH
;
A
#
# COMPACT_ATOMS: atom_id res chain seq x y z
N MET A 1 -16.37 -46.80 -4.37
CA MET A 1 -15.16 -46.16 -3.82
C MET A 1 -15.41 -44.67 -3.45
N ILE A 2 -15.90 -43.84 -4.35
CA ILE A 2 -16.18 -42.41 -4.11
C ILE A 2 -17.17 -42.14 -2.97
N LYS A 3 -18.27 -42.94 -2.85
CA LYS A 3 -19.25 -42.82 -1.74
C LYS A 3 -18.68 -43.23 -0.37
N ARG A 4 -17.69 -44.11 -0.32
CA ARG A 4 -17.03 -44.53 0.93
C ARG A 4 -16.02 -43.46 1.36
N PHE A 5 -15.25 -42.93 0.42
CA PHE A 5 -14.31 -41.83 0.63
C PHE A 5 -15.05 -40.52 1.10
N SER A 6 -16.22 -40.23 0.50
CA SER A 6 -17.08 -39.13 0.94
C SER A 6 -17.59 -39.31 2.37
N LYS A 7 -17.94 -40.57 2.75
CA LYS A 7 -18.43 -40.87 4.08
C LYS A 7 -17.34 -40.81 5.15
N ASP A 8 -16.13 -41.22 4.79
CA ASP A 8 -14.96 -41.18 5.70
C ASP A 8 -14.47 -39.74 5.88
N ILE A 9 -14.52 -38.92 4.83
CA ILE A 9 -14.30 -37.46 4.91
C ILE A 9 -15.40 -36.77 5.75
N ASP A 10 -16.66 -37.14 5.55
CA ASP A 10 -17.76 -36.64 6.34
C ASP A 10 -17.65 -37.00 7.83
N ILE A 11 -17.15 -38.21 8.15
CA ILE A 11 -16.87 -38.62 9.52
C ILE A 11 -15.70 -37.84 10.11
N PHE A 12 -14.62 -37.64 9.35
CA PHE A 12 -13.45 -36.90 9.79
C PHE A 12 -13.79 -35.42 10.07
N PHE A 13 -14.67 -34.78 9.25
CA PHE A 13 -15.04 -33.39 9.40
C PHE A 13 -16.35 -33.13 10.16
N ASN A 14 -17.25 -34.16 10.32
CA ASN A 14 -18.50 -34.08 11.06
C ASN A 14 -18.45 -34.64 12.49
N SER A 15 -17.34 -35.21 12.94
CA SER A 15 -17.16 -35.62 14.34
C SER A 15 -17.25 -34.45 15.35
N SER A 16 -17.65 -33.25 14.88
CA SER A 16 -17.81 -32.03 15.65
C SER A 16 -19.22 -31.76 16.19
N LYS A 17 -20.11 -32.74 16.22
CA LYS A 17 -21.28 -32.67 17.09
C LYS A 17 -20.83 -33.07 18.49
N GLU A 18 -20.47 -32.12 19.33
CA GLU A 18 -20.27 -32.26 20.78
C GLU A 18 -18.88 -32.57 21.35
N ASN A 19 -17.85 -32.77 20.61
CA ASN A 19 -16.53 -32.73 21.27
C ASN A 19 -15.93 -31.32 21.22
N LYS A 20 -15.96 -30.61 22.35
CA LYS A 20 -15.21 -29.38 22.67
C LYS A 20 -13.69 -29.67 22.68
N ASN A 21 -13.16 -30.39 21.70
CA ASN A 21 -11.75 -30.67 21.63
C ASN A 21 -11.05 -29.42 21.13
N ILE A 22 -10.44 -28.67 22.04
CA ILE A 22 -9.67 -27.45 21.80
C ILE A 22 -8.70 -27.64 20.63
N PHE A 23 -8.12 -28.83 20.51
CA PHE A 23 -7.21 -29.21 19.45
C PHE A 23 -7.85 -29.06 18.04
N PHE A 24 -9.06 -29.56 17.81
CA PHE A 24 -9.73 -29.45 16.50
C PHE A 24 -10.11 -28.00 16.15
N ASN A 25 -10.41 -27.18 17.14
CA ASN A 25 -10.73 -25.77 16.91
C ASN A 25 -9.48 -24.94 16.60
N LEU A 26 -8.30 -25.35 17.03
CA LEU A 26 -7.03 -24.66 16.81
C LEU A 26 -6.29 -25.19 15.58
N PHE A 27 -6.63 -26.38 15.06
CA PHE A 27 -5.91 -27.01 13.95
C PHE A 27 -5.87 -26.15 12.69
N GLN A 28 -7.01 -25.61 12.24
CA GLN A 28 -7.06 -24.78 11.03
C GLN A 28 -6.29 -23.45 11.19
N PRO A 29 -6.46 -22.66 12.27
CA PRO A 29 -5.60 -21.50 12.53
C PRO A 29 -4.12 -21.87 12.63
N PHE A 30 -3.76 -22.97 13.30
CA PHE A 30 -2.38 -23.43 13.39
C PHE A 30 -1.80 -23.75 12.00
N LEU A 31 -2.56 -24.42 11.14
CA LEU A 31 -2.13 -24.72 9.78
C LEU A 31 -1.93 -23.45 8.94
N LEU A 32 -2.79 -22.43 9.11
CA LEU A 32 -2.60 -21.12 8.46
C LEU A 32 -1.30 -20.45 8.92
N VAL A 33 -1.03 -20.46 10.23
CA VAL A 33 0.23 -19.95 10.80
C VAL A 33 1.43 -20.70 10.22
N PHE A 34 1.36 -22.02 10.21
CA PHE A 34 2.43 -22.87 9.71
C PHE A 34 2.74 -22.60 8.22
N VAL A 35 1.69 -22.58 7.37
CA VAL A 35 1.84 -22.27 5.94
C VAL A 35 2.41 -20.87 5.76
N PHE A 36 1.89 -19.87 6.50
CA PHE A 36 2.41 -18.51 6.44
C PHE A 36 3.90 -18.45 6.80
N VAL A 37 4.30 -19.06 7.91
CA VAL A 37 5.71 -19.04 8.36
C VAL A 37 6.63 -19.66 7.33
N LEU A 38 6.25 -20.83 6.77
CA LEU A 38 7.05 -21.47 5.74
C LEU A 38 7.17 -20.61 4.47
N THR A 39 6.06 -20.04 4.00
CA THR A 39 6.08 -19.18 2.80
C THR A 39 6.83 -17.89 3.06
N TYR A 40 6.66 -17.29 4.23
CA TYR A 40 7.36 -16.05 4.61
C TYR A 40 8.88 -16.24 4.67
N ILE A 41 9.35 -17.33 5.30
CA ILE A 41 10.79 -17.68 5.34
C ILE A 41 11.32 -17.90 3.93
N TYR A 42 10.55 -18.60 3.09
CA TYR A 42 10.94 -18.93 1.72
C TYR A 42 11.16 -17.68 0.85
N ILE A 43 10.32 -16.64 1.01
CA ILE A 43 10.40 -15.42 0.20
C ILE A 43 11.10 -14.24 0.90
N TYR A 44 11.61 -14.44 2.13
CA TYR A 44 12.20 -13.36 2.90
C TYR A 44 13.46 -12.83 2.25
N ASP A 45 13.49 -11.53 1.99
CA ASP A 45 14.63 -10.78 1.50
C ASP A 45 15.14 -9.85 2.60
N SER A 46 16.42 -9.92 2.95
CA SER A 46 17.03 -9.04 3.96
C SER A 46 17.36 -7.64 3.40
N LYS A 47 17.41 -7.49 2.06
CA LYS A 47 17.70 -6.21 1.40
C LYS A 47 16.50 -5.24 1.54
N LEU A 48 16.77 -3.94 1.50
CA LEU A 48 15.71 -2.94 1.36
C LEU A 48 15.10 -3.01 -0.04
N ASP A 49 13.78 -2.94 -0.12
CA ASP A 49 13.10 -2.72 -1.39
C ASP A 49 13.37 -1.28 -1.86
N LEU A 50 13.88 -1.14 -3.08
CA LEU A 50 14.29 0.15 -3.65
C LEU A 50 13.14 0.88 -4.34
N ASN A 51 12.01 0.20 -4.53
CA ASN A 51 10.81 0.75 -5.13
C ASN A 51 9.84 1.26 -4.05
N GLY A 52 9.04 2.27 -4.41
CA GLY A 52 8.04 2.83 -3.52
C GLY A 52 8.61 3.80 -2.47
N ASP A 53 7.94 3.89 -1.34
CA ASP A 53 8.12 4.94 -0.34
C ASP A 53 8.88 4.45 0.92
N ASN A 54 9.55 3.30 0.84
CA ASN A 54 10.24 2.66 1.98
C ASN A 54 11.18 3.64 2.71
N PHE A 55 12.05 4.32 1.93
CA PHE A 55 13.04 5.25 2.50
C PHE A 55 12.39 6.47 3.14
N GLU A 56 11.29 6.96 2.56
CA GLU A 56 10.56 8.10 3.13
C GLU A 56 9.96 7.74 4.50
N TYR A 57 9.31 6.58 4.62
CA TYR A 57 8.78 6.11 5.89
C TYR A 57 9.88 5.89 6.94
N ILE A 58 11.03 5.31 6.54
CA ILE A 58 12.18 5.09 7.43
C ILE A 58 12.76 6.43 7.89
N ASN A 59 12.96 7.38 6.97
CA ASN A 59 13.55 8.68 7.27
C ASN A 59 12.63 9.51 8.18
N LEU A 60 11.32 9.51 7.94
CA LEU A 60 10.34 10.15 8.83
C LEU A 60 10.30 9.50 10.21
N ALA A 61 10.44 8.17 10.29
CA ALA A 61 10.56 7.46 11.57
C ALA A 61 11.84 7.84 12.32
N LYS A 62 12.99 7.89 11.62
CA LYS A 62 14.26 8.37 12.18
C LYS A 62 14.14 9.82 12.70
N SER A 63 13.49 10.69 11.94
CA SER A 63 13.25 12.08 12.34
C SER A 63 12.44 12.18 13.65
N LEU A 64 11.41 11.34 13.81
CA LEU A 64 10.62 11.26 15.04
C LEU A 64 11.45 10.83 16.25
N ILE A 65 12.26 9.78 16.16
CA ILE A 65 13.09 9.31 17.28
C ILE A 65 14.25 10.25 17.62
N GLN A 66 14.68 11.07 16.65
CA GLN A 66 15.69 12.11 16.85
C GLN A 66 15.12 13.41 17.45
N GLY A 67 13.82 13.46 17.74
CA GLY A 67 13.17 14.66 18.27
C GLY A 67 12.99 15.81 17.27
N LYS A 68 13.27 15.59 15.98
CA LYS A 68 13.09 16.58 14.90
C LYS A 68 11.63 16.75 14.46
N GLY A 69 10.72 15.98 15.07
CA GLY A 69 9.31 15.95 14.68
C GLY A 69 9.07 15.18 13.38
N TYR A 70 7.87 15.32 12.82
CA TYR A 70 7.50 14.69 11.54
C TYR A 70 7.98 15.57 10.38
N ALA A 71 9.26 15.51 10.08
CA ALA A 71 10.00 16.36 9.16
C ALA A 71 10.96 15.54 8.27
N LEU A 72 11.37 16.10 7.14
CA LEU A 72 12.30 15.45 6.20
C LEU A 72 13.75 15.67 6.70
N PRO A 73 14.46 14.62 7.15
CA PRO A 73 15.78 14.78 7.77
C PRO A 73 16.89 15.10 6.77
N TYR A 74 16.64 14.93 5.50
CA TYR A 74 17.62 15.13 4.41
C TYR A 74 17.62 16.53 3.82
N SER A 75 16.74 17.40 4.28
CA SER A 75 16.70 18.82 3.87
C SER A 75 17.30 19.69 4.97
N ASN A 76 18.06 20.71 4.61
CA ASN A 76 18.83 21.54 5.55
C ASN A 76 17.98 22.17 6.67
N ASP A 77 16.75 22.58 6.34
CA ASP A 77 15.83 23.24 7.29
C ASP A 77 14.86 22.27 7.98
N PHE A 78 15.05 20.96 7.82
CA PHE A 78 14.15 19.92 8.32
C PHE A 78 12.67 20.25 8.08
N PRO A 79 12.24 20.49 6.82
CA PRO A 79 10.88 20.96 6.55
C PRO A 79 9.85 19.94 7.04
N PRO A 80 8.80 20.40 7.73
CA PRO A 80 7.74 19.51 8.20
C PRO A 80 7.04 18.84 7.02
N SER A 81 6.77 17.55 7.14
CA SER A 81 6.10 16.77 6.10
C SER A 81 4.63 16.55 6.43
N ASN A 82 3.79 16.54 5.39
CA ASN A 82 2.41 16.02 5.42
C ASN A 82 2.12 15.15 4.18
N TRP A 83 3.17 14.76 3.45
CA TRP A 83 3.05 13.94 2.25
C TRP A 83 2.44 12.58 2.55
N PHE A 84 2.89 11.95 3.63
CA PHE A 84 2.32 10.71 4.15
C PHE A 84 1.61 10.98 5.48
N PRO A 85 0.50 10.26 5.77
CA PRO A 85 -0.04 10.24 7.12
C PRO A 85 0.99 9.68 8.11
N PRO A 86 1.01 10.14 9.37
CA PRO A 86 2.10 9.82 10.30
C PRO A 86 2.04 8.40 10.89
N GLY A 87 0.93 7.67 10.74
CA GLY A 87 0.69 6.42 11.45
C GLY A 87 1.75 5.35 11.17
N TYR A 88 2.12 5.13 9.90
CA TYR A 88 3.10 4.08 9.59
C TYR A 88 4.50 4.44 10.08
N SER A 89 4.97 5.66 9.82
CA SER A 89 6.27 6.11 10.34
C SER A 89 6.32 6.11 11.87
N SER A 90 5.19 6.38 12.55
CA SER A 90 5.11 6.29 14.01
C SER A 90 5.22 4.85 14.51
N ILE A 91 4.62 3.88 13.81
CA ILE A 91 4.80 2.45 14.13
C ILE A 91 6.27 2.06 13.95
N LEU A 92 6.89 2.45 12.83
CA LEU A 92 8.31 2.18 12.59
C LEU A 92 9.19 2.83 13.66
N ALA A 93 8.92 4.08 14.04
CA ALA A 93 9.64 4.78 15.12
C ALA A 93 9.53 4.02 16.45
N GLY A 94 8.35 3.53 16.81
CA GLY A 94 8.16 2.69 17.99
C GLY A 94 9.00 1.41 17.96
N ILE A 95 9.08 0.72 16.83
CA ILE A 95 9.94 -0.46 16.64
C ILE A 95 11.42 -0.06 16.74
N MET A 96 11.82 1.04 16.11
CA MET A 96 13.21 1.52 16.15
C MET A 96 13.67 1.91 17.55
N LEU A 97 12.81 2.42 18.42
CA LEU A 97 13.12 2.71 19.81
C LEU A 97 13.46 1.44 20.63
N ILE A 98 12.85 0.30 20.26
CA ILE A 98 13.03 -0.97 21.00
C ILE A 98 14.15 -1.81 20.39
N MET A 99 14.20 -1.91 19.05
CA MET A 99 15.06 -2.83 18.32
C MET A 99 16.15 -2.14 17.47
N GLY A 100 16.32 -0.83 17.64
CA GLY A 100 17.21 -0.04 16.79
C GLY A 100 16.70 0.06 15.35
N THR A 101 17.55 0.53 14.43
CA THR A 101 17.23 0.71 13.02
C THR A 101 17.32 -0.58 12.20
N SER A 102 17.04 -1.73 12.80
CA SER A 102 17.10 -3.04 12.14
C SER A 102 16.03 -3.18 11.06
N ILE A 103 16.45 -3.25 9.79
CA ILE A 103 15.57 -3.42 8.65
C ILE A 103 14.76 -4.74 8.77
N SER A 104 15.42 -5.80 9.24
CA SER A 104 14.75 -7.09 9.46
C SER A 104 13.61 -6.98 10.49
N ALA A 105 13.80 -6.25 11.58
CA ALA A 105 12.75 -6.04 12.57
C ALA A 105 11.53 -5.30 11.98
N LEU A 106 11.78 -4.27 11.16
CA LEU A 106 10.72 -3.52 10.50
C LEU A 106 9.94 -4.37 9.49
N LYS A 107 10.62 -5.24 8.72
CA LYS A 107 10.00 -6.17 7.79
C LYS A 107 9.19 -7.26 8.50
N ILE A 108 9.77 -7.87 9.54
CA ILE A 108 9.10 -8.92 10.33
C ILE A 108 7.82 -8.37 10.97
N MET A 109 7.81 -7.10 11.42
CA MET A 109 6.60 -6.46 11.93
C MET A 109 5.47 -6.46 10.87
N ASN A 110 5.76 -6.11 9.61
CA ASN A 110 4.78 -6.19 8.53
C ASN A 110 4.31 -7.64 8.31
N GLY A 111 5.21 -8.62 8.33
CA GLY A 111 4.87 -10.03 8.27
C GLY A 111 3.92 -10.47 9.39
N LEU A 112 4.20 -10.05 10.63
CA LEU A 112 3.34 -10.35 11.79
C LEU A 112 1.97 -9.68 11.71
N LEU A 113 1.88 -8.45 11.21
CA LEU A 113 0.60 -7.76 10.97
C LEU A 113 -0.20 -8.47 9.87
N PHE A 114 0.46 -8.97 8.82
CA PHE A 114 -0.21 -9.75 7.78
C PHE A 114 -0.77 -11.06 8.34
N LEU A 115 0.02 -11.82 9.09
CA LEU A 115 -0.44 -13.03 9.77
C LEU A 115 -1.62 -12.76 10.70
N ALA A 116 -1.55 -11.71 11.51
CA ALA A 116 -2.66 -11.31 12.37
C ALA A 116 -3.91 -10.95 11.56
N GLY A 117 -3.74 -10.26 10.42
CA GLY A 117 -4.82 -9.98 9.47
C GLY A 117 -5.48 -11.23 8.91
N ILE A 118 -4.68 -12.24 8.52
CA ILE A 118 -5.17 -13.55 8.06
C ILE A 118 -6.05 -14.23 9.14
N LEU A 119 -5.58 -14.24 10.38
CA LEU A 119 -6.32 -14.85 11.50
C LEU A 119 -7.61 -14.09 11.81
N ILE A 120 -7.61 -12.76 11.71
CA ILE A 120 -8.81 -11.94 11.84
C ILE A 120 -9.78 -12.23 10.67
N MET A 121 -9.29 -12.30 9.44
CA MET A 121 -10.09 -12.66 8.27
C MET A 121 -10.74 -14.04 8.44
N TYR A 122 -10.00 -15.03 8.91
CA TYR A 122 -10.54 -16.36 9.21
C TYR A 122 -11.73 -16.27 10.20
N ARG A 123 -11.59 -15.51 11.30
CA ARG A 123 -12.67 -15.29 12.28
C ARG A 123 -13.84 -14.50 11.70
N LEU A 124 -13.54 -13.52 10.86
CA LEU A 124 -14.53 -12.69 10.16
C LEU A 124 -15.43 -13.58 9.26
N ILE A 125 -14.82 -14.44 8.45
CA ILE A 125 -15.55 -15.34 7.53
C ILE A 125 -16.40 -16.35 8.30
N ILE A 126 -15.90 -16.91 9.41
CA ILE A 126 -16.72 -17.78 10.27
C ILE A 126 -17.97 -17.03 10.74
N THR A 127 -17.83 -15.77 11.16
CA THR A 127 -18.95 -14.98 11.65
C THR A 127 -19.95 -14.64 10.53
N LEU A 128 -19.46 -14.37 9.31
CA LEU A 128 -20.30 -14.02 8.16
C LEU A 128 -21.07 -15.22 7.57
N TYR A 129 -20.40 -16.36 7.44
CA TYR A 129 -20.92 -17.50 6.69
C TYR A 129 -21.23 -18.73 7.55
N ASN A 130 -20.85 -18.71 8.84
CA ASN A 130 -20.99 -19.83 9.78
C ASN A 130 -20.39 -21.15 9.21
N ASN A 131 -19.25 -21.06 8.52
CA ASN A 131 -18.59 -22.19 7.87
C ASN A 131 -17.08 -22.13 8.05
N LYS A 132 -16.53 -23.03 8.87
CA LYS A 132 -15.08 -23.11 9.15
C LYS A 132 -14.26 -23.56 7.94
N ALA A 133 -14.78 -24.47 7.12
CA ALA A 133 -14.10 -24.94 5.92
C ALA A 133 -13.94 -23.82 4.90
N LEU A 134 -15.00 -23.03 4.67
CA LEU A 134 -14.94 -21.86 3.81
C LEU A 134 -13.95 -20.83 4.37
N ALA A 135 -14.00 -20.56 5.68
CA ALA A 135 -13.10 -19.63 6.33
C ALA A 135 -11.63 -20.04 6.16
N PHE A 136 -11.32 -21.31 6.37
CA PHE A 136 -9.98 -21.85 6.17
C PHE A 136 -9.53 -21.70 4.72
N THR A 137 -10.35 -22.11 3.76
CA THR A 137 -10.00 -22.09 2.34
C THR A 137 -9.76 -20.67 1.84
N LEU A 138 -10.66 -19.71 2.18
CA LEU A 138 -10.49 -18.31 1.76
C LEU A 138 -9.30 -17.64 2.47
N ALA A 139 -9.07 -17.94 3.75
CA ALA A 139 -7.90 -17.45 4.47
C ALA A 139 -6.60 -18.03 3.88
N LEU A 140 -6.58 -19.31 3.49
CA LEU A 140 -5.44 -19.94 2.85
C LEU A 140 -5.15 -19.34 1.46
N LEU A 141 -6.19 -19.02 0.69
CA LEU A 141 -6.06 -18.29 -0.58
C LEU A 141 -5.32 -16.96 -0.40
N VAL A 142 -5.70 -16.21 0.62
CA VAL A 142 -5.06 -14.92 0.94
C VAL A 142 -3.65 -15.13 1.52
N THR A 143 -3.44 -16.17 2.33
CA THR A 143 -2.12 -16.52 2.86
C THR A 143 -1.12 -16.81 1.76
N LEU A 144 -1.54 -17.51 0.69
CA LEU A 144 -0.70 -17.87 -0.45
C LEU A 144 -0.73 -16.85 -1.58
N ASN A 145 -1.39 -15.72 -1.38
CA ASN A 145 -1.41 -14.65 -2.36
C ASN A 145 -0.02 -14.00 -2.48
N CYS A 146 0.67 -14.27 -3.59
CA CYS A 146 2.07 -13.87 -3.76
C CYS A 146 2.26 -12.33 -3.73
N GLY A 147 1.30 -11.53 -4.21
CA GLY A 147 1.37 -10.08 -4.14
C GLY A 147 1.29 -9.56 -2.70
N LEU A 148 0.34 -10.06 -1.89
CA LEU A 148 0.25 -9.70 -0.47
C LEU A 148 1.45 -10.19 0.34
N LEU A 149 1.94 -11.39 0.05
CA LEU A 149 3.16 -11.92 0.66
C LEU A 149 4.37 -11.03 0.34
N ARG A 150 4.52 -10.56 -0.91
CA ARG A 150 5.56 -9.59 -1.26
C ARG A 150 5.42 -8.30 -0.42
N PHE A 151 4.21 -7.72 -0.34
CA PHE A 151 3.99 -6.53 0.49
C PHE A 151 4.27 -6.77 1.98
N SER A 152 4.16 -8.00 2.46
CA SER A 152 4.48 -8.32 3.86
C SER A 152 5.99 -8.37 4.14
N THR A 153 6.84 -8.49 3.10
CA THR A 153 8.32 -8.50 3.21
C THR A 153 8.97 -7.17 2.89
N ILE A 154 8.21 -6.11 2.63
CA ILE A 154 8.72 -4.76 2.35
C ILE A 154 8.20 -3.75 3.37
N ILE A 155 8.90 -2.61 3.51
CA ILE A 155 8.55 -1.57 4.50
C ILE A 155 7.57 -0.58 3.87
N MET A 156 6.30 -0.99 3.81
CA MET A 156 5.22 -0.24 3.17
C MET A 156 3.94 -0.30 4.00
N SER A 157 3.10 0.73 3.88
CA SER A 157 1.89 0.92 4.69
C SER A 157 0.70 0.05 4.29
N GLU A 158 0.78 -0.70 3.19
CA GLU A 158 -0.31 -1.52 2.63
C GLU A 158 -0.78 -2.60 3.60
N ILE A 159 0.15 -3.34 4.20
CA ILE A 159 -0.17 -4.42 5.14
C ILE A 159 -0.70 -3.92 6.48
N PRO A 160 -0.09 -2.92 7.14
CA PRO A 160 -0.70 -2.33 8.34
C PRO A 160 -2.11 -1.78 8.09
N TYR A 161 -2.33 -1.11 6.97
CA TYR A 161 -3.65 -0.62 6.56
C TYR A 161 -4.66 -1.78 6.39
N LEU A 162 -4.27 -2.87 5.69
CA LEU A 162 -5.08 -4.07 5.53
C LEU A 162 -5.46 -4.69 6.88
N PHE A 163 -4.48 -4.83 7.78
CA PHE A 163 -4.69 -5.38 9.12
C PHE A 163 -5.73 -4.58 9.90
N PHE A 164 -5.54 -3.25 10.03
CA PHE A 164 -6.47 -2.40 10.78
C PHE A 164 -7.85 -2.32 10.10
N SER A 165 -7.92 -2.41 8.76
CA SER A 165 -9.20 -2.48 8.04
C SER A 165 -9.96 -3.76 8.38
N LEU A 166 -9.32 -4.93 8.33
CA LEU A 166 -9.92 -6.21 8.74
C LEU A 166 -10.34 -6.21 10.21
N LEU A 167 -9.51 -5.65 11.07
CA LEU A 167 -9.81 -5.50 12.51
C LEU A 167 -11.05 -4.63 12.74
N THR A 168 -11.17 -3.55 12.00
CA THR A 168 -12.34 -2.66 12.06
C THR A 168 -13.61 -3.40 11.62
N PHE A 169 -13.58 -4.11 10.49
CA PHE A 169 -14.71 -4.92 10.05
C PHE A 169 -15.09 -5.98 11.10
N TYR A 170 -14.09 -6.65 11.67
CA TYR A 170 -14.33 -7.63 12.73
C TYR A 170 -15.03 -7.00 13.94
N TYR A 171 -14.60 -5.83 14.39
CA TYR A 171 -15.24 -5.14 15.51
C TYR A 171 -16.65 -4.65 15.17
N VAL A 172 -16.91 -4.14 13.96
CA VAL A 172 -18.27 -3.77 13.52
C VAL A 172 -19.21 -4.99 13.58
N ILE A 173 -18.74 -6.16 13.13
CA ILE A 173 -19.54 -7.40 13.11
C ILE A 173 -19.75 -7.96 14.52
N LYS A 174 -18.83 -7.72 15.44
CA LYS A 174 -18.94 -8.13 16.85
C LYS A 174 -19.76 -7.19 17.73
N LEU A 175 -20.17 -6.04 17.21
CA LEU A 175 -21.07 -5.15 17.95
C LEU A 175 -22.40 -5.84 18.25
N ASN A 176 -22.70 -5.99 19.55
CA ASN A 176 -23.96 -6.52 20.02
C ASN A 176 -24.98 -5.37 20.18
N GLU A 177 -26.17 -5.54 19.62
CA GLU A 177 -27.25 -4.54 19.70
C GLU A 177 -27.94 -4.49 21.05
N GLU A 178 -27.83 -5.56 21.85
CA GLU A 178 -28.39 -5.64 23.18
C GLU A 178 -27.66 -4.76 24.22
N ILE A 179 -26.41 -4.39 23.92
CA ILE A 179 -25.58 -3.57 24.79
C ILE A 179 -25.55 -2.13 24.22
N PRO A 180 -25.81 -1.10 25.02
CA PRO A 180 -25.64 0.28 24.59
C PRO A 180 -24.25 0.50 23.99
N PHE A 181 -24.17 1.07 22.79
CA PHE A 181 -22.92 1.18 22.02
C PHE A 181 -21.78 1.82 22.83
N TYR A 182 -22.08 2.84 23.65
CA TYR A 182 -21.10 3.54 24.49
C TYR A 182 -20.54 2.70 25.66
N LYS A 183 -21.14 1.54 25.97
CA LYS A 183 -20.62 0.55 26.92
C LYS A 183 -19.88 -0.61 26.23
N SER A 184 -19.94 -0.69 24.90
CA SER A 184 -19.35 -1.78 24.16
C SER A 184 -17.87 -1.51 23.84
N LYS A 185 -16.97 -2.38 24.31
CA LYS A 185 -15.55 -2.34 23.93
C LYS A 185 -15.35 -2.41 22.41
N TYR A 186 -16.24 -3.07 21.70
CA TYR A 186 -16.18 -3.18 20.24
C TYR A 186 -16.46 -1.85 19.55
N PHE A 187 -17.29 -0.97 20.10
CA PHE A 187 -17.49 0.38 19.55
C PHE A 187 -16.20 1.19 19.58
N TYR A 188 -15.50 1.19 20.70
CA TYR A 188 -14.20 1.85 20.81
C TYR A 188 -13.15 1.17 19.93
N GLY A 189 -13.21 -0.16 19.79
CA GLY A 189 -12.40 -0.91 18.84
C GLY A 189 -12.63 -0.45 17.39
N VAL A 190 -13.89 -0.25 16.98
CA VAL A 190 -14.22 0.32 15.64
C VAL A 190 -13.64 1.71 15.49
N LEU A 191 -13.85 2.60 16.48
CA LEU A 191 -13.36 3.96 16.42
C LEU A 191 -11.83 4.01 16.30
N LEU A 192 -11.12 3.36 17.21
CA LEU A 192 -9.64 3.41 17.23
C LEU A 192 -9.01 2.74 16.01
N SER A 193 -9.53 1.57 15.58
CA SER A 193 -8.97 0.89 14.42
C SER A 193 -9.27 1.62 13.11
N SER A 194 -10.44 2.26 12.95
CA SER A 194 -10.74 3.07 11.78
C SER A 194 -9.94 4.37 11.73
N VAL A 195 -9.69 5.01 12.87
CA VAL A 195 -8.74 6.13 12.97
C VAL A 195 -7.35 5.69 12.57
N ALA A 196 -6.89 4.52 13.05
CA ALA A 196 -5.59 3.97 12.67
C ALA A 196 -5.50 3.72 11.15
N THR A 197 -6.55 3.20 10.48
CA THR A 197 -6.53 3.05 9.01
C THR A 197 -6.30 4.37 8.30
N TYR A 198 -6.94 5.44 8.76
CA TYR A 198 -6.79 6.76 8.16
C TYR A 198 -5.41 7.39 8.43
N TYR A 199 -4.86 7.20 9.63
CA TYR A 199 -3.49 7.62 9.94
C TYR A 199 -2.42 6.81 9.19
N LEU A 200 -2.74 5.60 8.73
CA LEU A 200 -1.85 4.79 7.90
C LEU A 200 -1.91 5.19 6.42
N ARG A 201 -3.12 5.42 5.90
CA ARG A 201 -3.37 5.82 4.51
C ARG A 201 -4.63 6.67 4.41
N ASN A 202 -4.55 7.78 3.69
CA ASN A 202 -5.69 8.71 3.57
C ASN A 202 -6.95 8.06 2.96
N ILE A 203 -6.79 7.01 2.14
CA ILE A 203 -7.93 6.24 1.61
C ILE A 203 -8.75 5.56 2.73
N GLY A 204 -8.21 5.45 3.95
CA GLY A 204 -8.93 4.96 5.13
C GLY A 204 -10.20 5.75 5.47
N ILE A 205 -10.34 6.99 4.96
CA ILE A 205 -11.58 7.78 5.08
C ILE A 205 -12.78 7.04 4.49
N VAL A 206 -12.58 6.22 3.46
CA VAL A 206 -13.63 5.40 2.85
C VAL A 206 -14.23 4.41 3.85
N LEU A 207 -13.38 3.80 4.69
CA LEU A 207 -13.86 2.88 5.73
C LEU A 207 -14.67 3.62 6.80
N VAL A 208 -14.20 4.80 7.21
CA VAL A 208 -14.93 5.67 8.16
C VAL A 208 -16.30 6.03 7.60
N ALA A 209 -16.36 6.46 6.34
CA ALA A 209 -17.60 6.83 5.67
C ALA A 209 -18.55 5.62 5.51
N ALA A 210 -18.02 4.44 5.16
CA ALA A 210 -18.82 3.23 5.00
C ALA A 210 -19.48 2.79 6.31
N ILE A 211 -18.78 2.88 7.44
CA ILE A 211 -19.30 2.57 8.77
C ILE A 211 -20.38 3.58 9.18
N ALA A 212 -20.10 4.87 9.02
CA ALA A 212 -21.04 5.93 9.32
C ALA A 212 -22.32 5.75 8.49
N MET A 213 -22.19 5.49 7.17
CA MET A 213 -23.33 5.28 6.27
C MET A 213 -24.15 4.04 6.66
N GLN A 214 -23.49 2.93 7.03
CA GLN A 214 -24.23 1.76 7.53
C GLN A 214 -25.11 2.12 8.72
N TRP A 215 -24.56 2.79 9.74
CA TRP A 215 -25.31 3.14 10.94
C TRP A 215 -26.40 4.19 10.68
N LEU A 216 -26.17 5.13 9.78
CA LEU A 216 -27.20 6.09 9.35
C LEU A 216 -28.37 5.39 8.66
N LEU A 217 -28.10 4.44 7.75
CA LEU A 217 -29.14 3.66 7.08
C LEU A 217 -29.86 2.68 8.01
N GLU A 218 -29.18 2.19 9.05
CA GLU A 218 -29.78 1.41 10.14
C GLU A 218 -30.54 2.29 11.16
N LYS A 219 -30.65 3.62 10.91
CA LYS A 219 -31.29 4.60 11.80
C LYS A 219 -30.63 4.71 13.19
N LYS A 220 -29.36 4.33 13.31
CA LYS A 220 -28.55 4.42 14.54
C LYS A 220 -27.86 5.80 14.64
N TRP A 221 -28.65 6.87 14.56
CA TRP A 221 -28.16 8.26 14.43
C TRP A 221 -27.19 8.68 15.55
N LYS A 222 -27.51 8.32 16.81
CA LYS A 222 -26.66 8.64 17.97
C LYS A 222 -25.30 7.94 17.88
N GLN A 223 -25.31 6.66 17.50
CA GLN A 223 -24.07 5.88 17.34
C GLN A 223 -23.20 6.43 16.20
N ALA A 224 -23.80 6.75 15.05
CA ALA A 224 -23.10 7.37 13.92
C ALA A 224 -22.54 8.75 14.30
N GLY A 225 -23.34 9.58 14.98
CA GLY A 225 -22.91 10.92 15.41
C GLY A 225 -21.71 10.87 16.37
N VAL A 226 -21.78 10.04 17.43
CA VAL A 226 -20.68 9.88 18.38
C VAL A 226 -19.42 9.32 17.70
N TYR A 227 -19.57 8.40 16.75
CA TYR A 227 -18.46 7.86 15.98
C TYR A 227 -17.79 8.92 15.12
N ILE A 228 -18.56 9.71 14.36
CA ILE A 228 -18.02 10.78 13.51
C ILE A 228 -17.33 11.84 14.36
N ILE A 229 -17.95 12.28 15.45
CA ILE A 229 -17.35 13.26 16.37
C ILE A 229 -16.06 12.69 16.97
N GLY A 230 -16.07 11.44 17.43
CA GLY A 230 -14.89 10.77 17.97
C GLY A 230 -13.75 10.66 16.95
N PHE A 231 -14.09 10.33 15.69
CA PHE A 231 -13.12 10.31 14.61
C PHE A 231 -12.51 11.70 14.37
N VAL A 232 -13.33 12.73 14.26
CA VAL A 232 -12.86 14.12 14.04
C VAL A 232 -11.97 14.57 15.20
N LEU A 233 -12.37 14.33 16.45
CA LEU A 233 -11.58 14.70 17.63
C LEU A 233 -10.22 14.00 17.65
N LEU A 234 -10.15 12.72 17.30
CA LEU A 234 -8.89 11.97 17.27
C LEU A 234 -8.00 12.38 16.10
N TYR A 235 -8.57 12.89 15.00
CA TYR A 235 -7.80 13.37 13.85
C TYR A 235 -7.44 14.87 13.94
N LEU A 236 -8.15 15.64 14.76
CA LEU A 236 -7.98 17.08 14.92
C LEU A 236 -6.53 17.52 15.22
N PRO A 237 -5.73 16.82 16.06
CA PRO A 237 -4.34 17.21 16.31
C PRO A 237 -3.49 17.26 15.03
N TRP A 238 -3.73 16.36 14.09
CA TRP A 238 -3.02 16.34 12.80
C TRP A 238 -3.45 17.50 11.89
N ILE A 239 -4.75 17.82 11.88
CA ILE A 239 -5.28 18.98 11.13
C ILE A 239 -4.67 20.27 11.69
N ILE A 240 -4.73 20.47 13.01
CA ILE A 240 -4.20 21.66 13.69
C ILE A 240 -2.71 21.81 13.38
N ARG A 241 -1.91 20.75 13.54
CA ARG A 241 -0.48 20.78 13.21
C ARG A 241 -0.24 21.27 11.78
N ASN A 242 -0.92 20.66 10.79
CA ASN A 242 -0.72 21.01 9.40
C ASN A 242 -1.14 22.45 9.08
N SER A 243 -2.23 22.91 9.68
CA SER A 243 -2.69 24.29 9.54
C SER A 243 -1.72 25.30 10.16
N MET A 244 -1.22 25.04 11.37
CA MET A 244 -0.26 25.90 12.05
C MET A 244 1.08 26.02 11.30
N LEU A 245 1.46 24.95 10.58
CA LEU A 245 2.68 24.90 9.77
C LEU A 245 2.46 25.38 8.31
N GLY A 246 1.26 25.83 7.95
CA GLY A 246 0.93 26.29 6.60
C GLY A 246 1.01 25.20 5.52
N LEU A 247 0.92 23.92 5.91
CA LEU A 247 1.10 22.79 4.98
C LEU A 247 -0.18 22.54 4.18
N LYS A 248 -0.09 22.72 2.87
CA LYS A 248 -1.20 22.45 1.94
C LYS A 248 -1.21 20.96 1.53
N SER A 249 -2.41 20.42 1.39
CA SER A 249 -2.59 19.07 0.83
C SER A 249 -2.30 19.08 -0.68
N ARG A 250 -1.48 18.14 -1.12
CA ARG A 250 -1.18 17.94 -2.54
C ARG A 250 -2.16 17.00 -3.26
N TYR A 251 -3.12 16.41 -2.53
CA TYR A 251 -4.04 15.43 -3.13
C TYR A 251 -4.88 16.02 -4.25
N VAL A 252 -5.41 17.22 -4.06
CA VAL A 252 -6.25 17.88 -5.08
C VAL A 252 -5.43 18.18 -6.33
N SER A 253 -4.25 18.75 -6.21
CA SER A 253 -3.39 19.01 -7.36
C SER A 253 -2.96 17.74 -8.09
N THR A 254 -2.68 16.66 -7.35
CA THR A 254 -2.36 15.35 -7.95
C THR A 254 -3.56 14.75 -8.69
N MET A 255 -4.78 14.90 -8.14
CA MET A 255 -6.01 14.42 -8.78
C MET A 255 -6.34 15.23 -10.05
N MET A 256 -6.06 16.54 -10.04
CA MET A 256 -6.33 17.43 -11.17
C MET A 256 -5.22 17.44 -12.22
N ALA A 257 -4.03 16.92 -11.91
CA ALA A 257 -2.94 16.82 -12.89
C ALA A 257 -3.35 15.93 -14.07
N ALA A 258 -3.06 16.38 -15.29
CA ALA A 258 -3.25 15.57 -16.50
C ALA A 258 -2.33 14.33 -16.45
N ASN A 259 -1.09 14.52 -16.01
CA ASN A 259 -0.16 13.44 -15.72
C ASN A 259 0.72 13.84 -14.52
N ALA A 260 0.63 13.08 -13.42
CA ALA A 260 1.38 13.38 -12.20
C ALA A 260 2.92 13.33 -12.37
N TRP A 261 3.40 12.68 -13.43
CA TRP A 261 4.83 12.53 -13.75
C TRP A 261 5.32 13.46 -14.86
N ARG A 262 4.41 14.28 -15.42
CA ARG A 262 4.66 15.22 -16.51
C ARG A 262 4.01 16.57 -16.23
N PRO A 263 4.64 17.40 -15.38
CA PRO A 263 4.07 18.70 -15.01
C PRO A 263 3.79 19.63 -16.20
N GLU A 264 4.53 19.49 -17.29
CA GLU A 264 4.35 20.26 -18.53
C GLU A 264 3.00 20.02 -19.21
N GLN A 265 2.33 18.89 -18.92
CA GLN A 265 0.99 18.62 -19.44
C GLN A 265 -0.11 19.38 -18.69
N GLY A 266 0.24 20.04 -17.58
CA GLY A 266 -0.68 20.88 -16.80
C GLY A 266 -1.78 20.11 -16.08
N GLU A 267 -2.90 20.79 -15.85
CA GLU A 267 -4.07 20.26 -15.18
C GLU A 267 -5.18 19.89 -16.17
N LEU A 268 -6.05 18.97 -15.75
CA LEU A 268 -7.27 18.64 -16.48
C LEU A 268 -8.21 19.85 -16.51
N ASN A 269 -8.45 20.41 -17.67
CA ASN A 269 -9.18 21.66 -17.86
C ASN A 269 -10.57 21.49 -18.52
N THR A 270 -10.92 20.25 -18.90
CA THR A 270 -12.21 19.93 -19.50
C THR A 270 -12.90 18.77 -18.79
N VAL A 271 -14.24 18.77 -18.80
CA VAL A 271 -15.04 17.65 -18.29
C VAL A 271 -14.72 16.37 -19.07
N GLY A 272 -14.48 16.48 -20.37
CA GLY A 272 -14.11 15.34 -21.24
C GLY A 272 -12.81 14.68 -20.78
N SER A 273 -11.72 15.44 -20.59
CA SER A 273 -10.45 14.89 -20.15
C SER A 273 -10.52 14.25 -18.74
N PHE A 274 -11.37 14.81 -17.87
CA PHE A 274 -11.61 14.22 -16.55
C PHE A 274 -12.37 12.88 -16.67
N LEU A 275 -13.38 12.80 -17.52
CA LEU A 275 -14.14 11.55 -17.77
C LEU A 275 -13.26 10.49 -18.44
N ASP A 276 -12.42 10.86 -19.40
CA ASP A 276 -11.47 9.93 -20.04
C ASP A 276 -10.50 9.33 -19.01
N LYS A 277 -9.96 10.14 -18.11
CA LYS A 277 -9.14 9.66 -17.00
C LYS A 277 -9.90 8.68 -16.10
N MET A 278 -11.15 9.01 -15.74
CA MET A 278 -11.97 8.12 -14.92
C MET A 278 -12.24 6.78 -15.63
N LEU A 279 -12.51 6.79 -16.92
CA LEU A 279 -12.73 5.58 -17.72
C LEU A 279 -11.46 4.73 -17.81
N THR A 280 -10.32 5.34 -18.09
CA THR A 280 -9.02 4.67 -18.11
C THR A 280 -8.72 4.02 -16.75
N ASN A 281 -8.87 4.77 -15.66
CA ASN A 281 -8.66 4.26 -14.31
C ASN A 281 -9.68 3.16 -13.94
N PHE A 282 -10.93 3.26 -14.41
CA PHE A 282 -11.92 2.21 -14.21
C PHE A 282 -11.48 0.90 -14.84
N VAL A 283 -11.03 0.93 -16.08
CA VAL A 283 -10.58 -0.28 -16.77
C VAL A 283 -9.29 -0.81 -16.15
N ASP A 284 -8.28 0.03 -15.97
CA ASP A 284 -6.95 -0.43 -15.58
C ASP A 284 -6.85 -0.75 -14.08
N THR A 285 -7.40 0.11 -13.21
CA THR A 285 -7.26 -0.06 -11.75
C THR A 285 -8.38 -0.91 -11.17
N VAL A 286 -9.63 -0.74 -11.63
CA VAL A 286 -10.77 -1.47 -11.04
C VAL A 286 -10.96 -2.80 -11.73
N VAL A 287 -11.20 -2.81 -13.06
CA VAL A 287 -11.55 -4.05 -13.77
C VAL A 287 -10.36 -5.00 -13.80
N LYS A 288 -9.21 -4.57 -14.31
CA LYS A 288 -8.01 -5.41 -14.39
C LYS A 288 -7.41 -5.65 -12.99
N GLY A 289 -7.31 -4.60 -12.16
CA GLY A 289 -6.70 -4.70 -10.84
C GLY A 289 -7.47 -5.61 -9.87
N PHE A 290 -8.81 -5.66 -9.90
CA PHE A 290 -9.57 -6.58 -9.05
C PHE A 290 -9.32 -8.04 -9.43
N ALA A 291 -9.20 -8.35 -10.73
CA ALA A 291 -8.84 -9.69 -11.16
C ALA A 291 -7.43 -10.08 -10.68
N GLU A 292 -6.45 -9.20 -10.88
CA GLU A 292 -5.05 -9.42 -10.50
C GLU A 292 -4.90 -9.66 -9.00
N VAL A 293 -5.50 -8.84 -8.14
CA VAL A 293 -5.27 -8.95 -6.69
C VAL A 293 -5.96 -10.14 -6.05
N VAL A 294 -7.05 -10.65 -6.63
CA VAL A 294 -7.72 -11.88 -6.16
C VAL A 294 -7.01 -13.12 -6.72
N PHE A 295 -6.55 -13.04 -7.96
CA PHE A 295 -5.90 -14.12 -8.70
C PHE A 295 -4.52 -13.67 -9.20
N PRO A 296 -3.50 -13.59 -8.32
CA PRO A 296 -2.19 -13.01 -8.65
C PRO A 296 -1.38 -13.81 -9.69
N PHE A 297 -1.88 -14.94 -10.14
CA PHE A 297 -1.37 -15.67 -11.31
C PHE A 297 -1.85 -15.08 -12.65
N ILE A 298 -2.78 -14.12 -12.61
CA ILE A 298 -3.25 -13.40 -13.80
C ILE A 298 -2.35 -12.16 -13.99
N ASN A 299 -1.60 -12.13 -15.10
CA ASN A 299 -0.87 -10.93 -15.50
C ASN A 299 -1.77 -10.05 -16.38
N PRO A 300 -2.16 -8.84 -15.96
CA PRO A 300 -3.06 -7.99 -16.72
C PRO A 300 -2.55 -7.58 -18.11
N ASN A 301 -1.22 -7.56 -18.29
CA ASN A 301 -0.60 -7.14 -19.55
C ASN A 301 -0.45 -8.29 -20.56
N GLU A 302 -0.51 -9.54 -20.10
CA GLU A 302 -0.26 -10.72 -20.93
C GLU A 302 -1.51 -11.59 -21.10
N THR A 303 -2.52 -11.43 -20.23
CA THR A 303 -3.70 -12.29 -20.22
C THR A 303 -4.71 -11.85 -21.29
N PRO A 304 -5.00 -12.69 -22.29
CA PRO A 304 -6.08 -12.41 -23.24
C PRO A 304 -7.41 -12.22 -22.52
N PHE A 305 -8.27 -11.36 -23.07
CA PHE A 305 -9.61 -11.10 -22.50
C PHE A 305 -9.64 -10.64 -21.04
N ILE A 306 -8.53 -10.06 -20.52
CA ILE A 306 -8.45 -9.62 -19.13
C ILE A 306 -9.60 -8.68 -18.72
N VAL A 307 -10.07 -7.82 -19.61
CA VAL A 307 -11.20 -6.91 -19.35
C VAL A 307 -12.48 -7.72 -19.12
N LEU A 308 -12.73 -8.77 -19.91
CA LEU A 308 -13.89 -9.65 -19.72
C LEU A 308 -13.79 -10.39 -18.38
N ILE A 309 -12.64 -10.97 -18.08
CA ILE A 309 -12.39 -11.68 -16.81
C ILE A 309 -12.59 -10.73 -15.64
N GLY A 310 -11.99 -9.55 -15.68
CA GLY A 310 -12.10 -8.54 -14.65
C GLY A 310 -13.54 -8.03 -14.46
N SER A 311 -14.28 -7.85 -15.55
CA SER A 311 -15.70 -7.48 -15.49
C SER A 311 -16.54 -8.55 -14.78
N VAL A 312 -16.29 -9.83 -15.07
CA VAL A 312 -16.96 -10.96 -14.38
C VAL A 312 -16.59 -10.95 -12.89
N VAL A 313 -15.31 -10.79 -12.53
CA VAL A 313 -14.85 -10.67 -11.15
C VAL A 313 -15.55 -9.52 -10.43
N LEU A 314 -15.61 -8.35 -11.05
CA LEU A 314 -16.27 -7.16 -10.51
C LEU A 314 -17.76 -7.41 -10.24
N ILE A 315 -18.50 -7.91 -11.23
CA ILE A 315 -19.94 -8.20 -11.12
C ILE A 315 -20.20 -9.21 -10.00
N LEU A 316 -19.46 -10.32 -9.98
CA LEU A 316 -19.62 -11.35 -8.95
C LEU A 316 -19.25 -10.85 -7.56
N THR A 317 -18.26 -9.96 -7.44
CA THR A 317 -17.90 -9.31 -6.18
C THR A 317 -19.07 -8.49 -5.63
N PHE A 318 -19.73 -7.68 -6.45
CA PHE A 318 -20.89 -6.90 -6.03
C PHE A 318 -22.11 -7.78 -5.70
N ILE A 319 -22.36 -8.82 -6.49
CA ILE A 319 -23.41 -9.81 -6.17
C ILE A 319 -23.13 -10.46 -4.81
N GLY A 320 -21.88 -10.85 -4.55
CA GLY A 320 -21.49 -11.44 -3.28
C GLY A 320 -21.61 -10.48 -2.10
N ALA A 321 -21.14 -9.24 -2.25
CA ALA A 321 -21.33 -8.20 -1.23
C ALA A 321 -22.80 -7.96 -0.91
N TRP A 322 -23.67 -7.96 -1.93
CA TRP A 322 -25.12 -7.85 -1.75
C TRP A 322 -25.71 -9.01 -0.93
N LYS A 323 -25.14 -10.23 -1.05
CA LYS A 323 -25.60 -11.42 -0.31
C LYS A 323 -25.19 -11.44 1.15
N LEU A 324 -24.34 -10.53 1.62
CA LEU A 324 -23.92 -10.42 3.03
C LEU A 324 -25.01 -9.88 3.98
N LYS A 325 -26.24 -9.81 3.53
CA LYS A 325 -27.45 -9.45 4.32
C LYS A 325 -27.24 -8.16 5.12
N ARG A 326 -27.13 -8.28 6.45
CA ARG A 326 -26.98 -7.15 7.38
C ARG A 326 -25.75 -6.29 7.08
N TYR A 327 -24.64 -6.89 6.65
CA TYR A 327 -23.37 -6.19 6.43
C TYR A 327 -23.18 -5.75 4.98
N ARG A 328 -24.19 -5.98 4.11
CA ARG A 328 -24.11 -5.61 2.69
C ARG A 328 -23.77 -4.12 2.50
N THR A 329 -24.37 -3.25 3.28
CA THR A 329 -24.15 -1.80 3.20
C THR A 329 -22.69 -1.46 3.47
N LEU A 330 -22.09 -1.99 4.55
CA LEU A 330 -20.69 -1.77 4.90
C LEU A 330 -19.76 -2.18 3.75
N PHE A 331 -19.92 -3.42 3.26
CA PHE A 331 -19.05 -3.93 2.18
C PHE A 331 -19.27 -3.16 0.87
N LEU A 332 -20.50 -2.86 0.49
CA LEU A 332 -20.79 -2.12 -0.74
C LEU A 332 -20.24 -0.68 -0.68
N PHE A 333 -20.48 0.06 0.42
CA PHE A 333 -19.95 1.42 0.52
C PHE A 333 -18.42 1.44 0.63
N TYR A 334 -17.83 0.43 1.28
CA TYR A 334 -16.37 0.31 1.32
C TYR A 334 -15.79 0.05 -0.08
N LEU A 335 -16.39 -0.87 -0.86
CA LEU A 335 -15.94 -1.14 -2.24
C LEU A 335 -16.18 0.07 -3.15
N LEU A 336 -17.38 0.63 -3.15
CA LEU A 336 -17.74 1.78 -4.00
C LEU A 336 -16.91 3.01 -3.67
N GLY A 337 -16.65 3.29 -2.39
CA GLY A 337 -15.83 4.41 -1.98
C GLY A 337 -14.36 4.26 -2.41
N ASN A 338 -13.79 3.05 -2.31
CA ASN A 338 -12.45 2.78 -2.85
C ASN A 338 -12.42 2.95 -4.37
N ILE A 339 -13.41 2.41 -5.09
CA ILE A 339 -13.54 2.61 -6.54
C ILE A 339 -13.60 4.10 -6.86
N ALA A 340 -14.44 4.88 -6.17
CA ALA A 340 -14.57 6.32 -6.42
C ALA A 340 -13.22 7.05 -6.28
N ILE A 341 -12.42 6.71 -5.25
CA ILE A 341 -11.07 7.28 -5.11
C ILE A 341 -10.15 6.82 -6.25
N PHE A 342 -10.19 5.53 -6.64
CA PHE A 342 -9.35 5.03 -7.73
C PHE A 342 -9.66 5.71 -9.07
N LEU A 343 -10.92 6.02 -9.35
CA LEU A 343 -11.32 6.68 -10.59
C LEU A 343 -10.67 8.05 -10.76
N VAL A 344 -10.50 8.82 -9.68
CA VAL A 344 -9.97 10.19 -9.73
C VAL A 344 -8.48 10.27 -9.43
N TRP A 345 -7.85 9.15 -9.01
CA TRP A 345 -6.43 9.15 -8.70
C TRP A 345 -5.59 9.24 -9.97
N HIS A 346 -4.29 9.51 -9.82
CA HIS A 346 -3.40 9.60 -10.99
C HIS A 346 -3.24 8.25 -11.72
N GLU A 347 -3.01 8.29 -13.01
CA GLU A 347 -2.80 7.12 -13.86
C GLU A 347 -1.49 6.37 -13.56
N GLY A 348 -1.44 5.09 -13.95
CA GLY A 348 -0.20 4.31 -14.03
C GLY A 348 0.23 3.54 -12.78
N ASN A 349 -0.59 3.51 -11.70
CA ASN A 349 -0.28 2.76 -10.47
C ASN A 349 -1.37 1.73 -10.14
N SER A 350 -1.84 1.05 -11.12
CA SER A 350 -3.09 0.29 -11.12
C SER A 350 -3.26 -0.66 -9.93
N SER A 351 -2.37 -1.62 -9.73
CA SER A 351 -2.64 -2.68 -8.75
C SER A 351 -2.18 -2.36 -7.33
N ARG A 352 -1.14 -1.52 -7.13
CA ARG A 352 -0.60 -1.23 -5.79
C ARG A 352 -1.67 -0.79 -4.78
N TYR A 353 -2.57 0.09 -5.20
CA TYR A 353 -3.63 0.61 -4.33
C TYR A 353 -4.75 -0.39 -4.06
N VAL A 354 -4.92 -1.37 -4.94
CA VAL A 354 -5.96 -2.39 -4.86
C VAL A 354 -5.56 -3.56 -3.95
N TRP A 355 -4.27 -3.89 -3.83
CA TRP A 355 -3.79 -5.02 -3.02
C TRP A 355 -4.38 -5.09 -1.60
N PRO A 356 -4.52 -4.00 -0.84
CA PRO A 356 -5.12 -4.07 0.49
C PRO A 356 -6.58 -4.50 0.50
N LEU A 357 -7.28 -4.42 -0.65
CA LEU A 357 -8.66 -4.87 -0.79
C LEU A 357 -8.79 -6.37 -1.08
N ALA A 358 -7.71 -7.06 -1.45
CA ALA A 358 -7.76 -8.46 -1.86
C ALA A 358 -8.53 -9.38 -0.89
N PRO A 359 -8.37 -9.29 0.45
CA PRO A 359 -9.16 -10.09 1.39
C PRO A 359 -10.67 -9.80 1.30
N PHE A 360 -11.06 -8.55 1.16
CA PHE A 360 -12.47 -8.14 1.05
C PHE A 360 -13.09 -8.59 -0.27
N LEU A 361 -12.34 -8.45 -1.38
CA LEU A 361 -12.72 -8.95 -2.69
C LEU A 361 -12.87 -10.48 -2.66
N THR A 362 -11.94 -11.20 -2.04
CA THR A 362 -11.99 -12.65 -1.87
C THR A 362 -13.23 -13.08 -1.07
N ILE A 363 -13.54 -12.39 0.04
CA ILE A 363 -14.75 -12.65 0.85
C ILE A 363 -16.01 -12.43 0.00
N CYS A 364 -16.10 -11.31 -0.71
CA CYS A 364 -17.29 -10.99 -1.50
C CYS A 364 -17.42 -11.92 -2.70
N LEU A 365 -16.37 -12.08 -3.51
CA LEU A 365 -16.40 -12.88 -4.74
C LEU A 365 -16.63 -14.36 -4.43
N LEU A 366 -15.69 -15.00 -3.75
CA LEU A 366 -15.71 -16.45 -3.57
C LEU A 366 -16.69 -16.89 -2.48
N GLY A 367 -16.80 -16.12 -1.39
CA GLY A 367 -17.82 -16.34 -0.39
C GLY A 367 -19.23 -16.12 -0.94
N GLY A 368 -19.40 -15.12 -1.82
CA GLY A 368 -20.64 -14.86 -2.53
C GLY A 368 -21.03 -15.99 -3.48
N VAL A 369 -20.10 -16.47 -4.30
CA VAL A 369 -20.31 -17.62 -5.20
C VAL A 369 -20.71 -18.87 -4.39
N TYR A 370 -19.98 -19.16 -3.31
CA TYR A 370 -20.35 -20.24 -2.39
C TYR A 370 -21.79 -20.08 -1.88
N GLN A 371 -22.17 -18.90 -1.42
CA GLN A 371 -23.52 -18.65 -0.91
C GLN A 371 -24.61 -18.82 -1.99
N VAL A 372 -24.33 -18.43 -3.22
CA VAL A 372 -25.26 -18.64 -4.35
C VAL A 372 -25.46 -20.13 -4.59
N VAL A 373 -24.37 -20.91 -4.65
CA VAL A 373 -24.43 -22.37 -4.83
C VAL A 373 -25.21 -23.05 -3.70
N VAL A 374 -24.95 -22.66 -2.44
CA VAL A 374 -25.70 -23.17 -1.28
C VAL A 374 -27.20 -22.90 -1.40
N ASN A 375 -27.55 -21.66 -1.79
CA ASN A 375 -28.95 -21.27 -1.92
C ASN A 375 -29.66 -22.00 -3.07
N LEU A 376 -29.00 -22.23 -4.21
CA LEU A 376 -29.54 -22.98 -5.32
C LEU A 376 -29.81 -24.45 -4.94
N ARG A 377 -28.88 -25.08 -4.24
CA ARG A 377 -29.04 -26.47 -3.76
C ARG A 377 -30.17 -26.59 -2.75
N LYS A 378 -30.31 -25.60 -1.85
CA LYS A 378 -31.43 -25.54 -0.89
C LYS A 378 -32.78 -25.46 -1.59
N LYS A 379 -32.90 -24.68 -2.67
CA LYS A 379 -34.12 -24.63 -3.50
C LYS A 379 -34.47 -25.99 -4.12
N GLN A 380 -33.49 -26.83 -4.37
CA GLN A 380 -33.65 -28.20 -4.89
C GLN A 380 -33.83 -29.25 -3.77
N ASN A 381 -34.06 -28.82 -2.53
CA ASN A 381 -34.12 -29.70 -1.34
C ASN A 381 -32.85 -30.56 -1.17
N LYS A 382 -31.67 -30.07 -1.64
CA LYS A 382 -30.38 -30.75 -1.50
C LYS A 382 -29.48 -29.97 -0.56
N LEU A 383 -28.83 -30.68 0.38
CA LEU A 383 -27.79 -30.10 1.23
C LEU A 383 -26.54 -29.79 0.39
N ALA A 384 -25.89 -28.66 0.69
CA ALA A 384 -24.58 -28.39 0.11
C ALA A 384 -23.54 -29.36 0.69
N PRO A 385 -22.71 -30.01 -0.14
CA PRO A 385 -21.67 -30.92 0.36
C PRO A 385 -20.66 -30.17 1.23
N HIS A 386 -20.22 -30.80 2.31
CA HIS A 386 -19.22 -30.21 3.21
C HIS A 386 -17.87 -29.94 2.53
N TYR A 387 -17.54 -30.71 1.49
CA TYR A 387 -16.32 -30.53 0.71
C TYR A 387 -16.37 -29.36 -0.29
N LEU A 388 -17.53 -28.75 -0.53
CA LEU A 388 -17.71 -27.67 -1.51
C LEU A 388 -16.70 -26.53 -1.36
N PRO A 389 -16.39 -26.01 -0.15
CA PRO A 389 -15.37 -24.97 0.01
C PRO A 389 -13.98 -25.41 -0.46
N TYR A 390 -13.63 -26.68 -0.28
CA TYR A 390 -12.30 -27.19 -0.65
C TYR A 390 -12.08 -27.31 -2.16
N LEU A 391 -13.13 -27.20 -2.98
CA LEU A 391 -12.99 -27.09 -4.44
C LEU A 391 -12.27 -25.79 -4.86
N LEU A 392 -12.12 -24.82 -3.97
CA LEU A 392 -11.34 -23.60 -4.18
C LEU A 392 -9.83 -23.77 -3.87
N LEU A 393 -9.41 -24.90 -3.27
CA LEU A 393 -7.99 -25.13 -2.93
C LEU A 393 -7.03 -25.06 -4.14
N PRO A 394 -7.39 -25.56 -5.34
CA PRO A 394 -6.55 -25.38 -6.52
C PRO A 394 -6.19 -23.92 -6.79
N LEU A 395 -7.10 -22.97 -6.52
CA LEU A 395 -6.83 -21.53 -6.67
C LEU A 395 -5.74 -21.07 -5.68
N ALA A 396 -5.68 -21.64 -4.47
CA ALA A 396 -4.63 -21.33 -3.51
C ALA A 396 -3.25 -21.78 -4.02
N VAL A 397 -3.18 -22.93 -4.69
CA VAL A 397 -1.95 -23.42 -5.33
C VAL A 397 -1.56 -22.51 -6.49
N LEU A 398 -2.51 -22.09 -7.31
CA LEU A 398 -2.26 -21.13 -8.41
C LEU A 398 -1.75 -19.78 -7.87
N ASN A 399 -2.32 -19.27 -6.79
CA ASN A 399 -1.87 -18.04 -6.15
C ASN A 399 -0.41 -18.11 -5.67
N ALA A 400 0.09 -19.31 -5.37
CA ALA A 400 1.45 -19.54 -4.92
C ALA A 400 2.50 -19.59 -6.06
N PHE A 401 2.10 -19.65 -7.34
CA PHE A 401 3.07 -19.77 -8.44
C PHE A 401 4.05 -18.60 -8.52
N GLY A 402 3.61 -17.39 -8.18
CA GLY A 402 4.48 -16.22 -8.12
C GLY A 402 5.57 -16.28 -7.04
N LEU A 403 5.45 -17.18 -6.04
CA LEU A 403 6.42 -17.27 -4.95
C LEU A 403 7.82 -17.65 -5.42
N LYS A 404 7.93 -18.48 -6.48
CA LYS A 404 9.22 -18.85 -7.06
C LYS A 404 9.97 -17.62 -7.59
N GLN A 405 9.27 -16.71 -8.24
CA GLN A 405 9.87 -15.48 -8.75
C GLN A 405 10.31 -14.55 -7.62
N ILE A 406 9.45 -14.38 -6.59
CA ILE A 406 9.80 -13.58 -5.40
C ILE A 406 11.02 -14.18 -4.68
N HIS A 407 11.05 -15.49 -4.53
CA HIS A 407 12.18 -16.20 -3.94
C HIS A 407 13.46 -15.98 -4.74
N ALA A 408 13.41 -16.08 -6.08
CA ALA A 408 14.58 -15.83 -6.92
C ALA A 408 15.14 -14.41 -6.70
N MET A 409 14.27 -13.39 -6.66
CA MET A 409 14.67 -12.00 -6.34
C MET A 409 15.27 -11.89 -4.92
N ALA A 410 14.71 -12.62 -3.95
CA ALA A 410 15.22 -12.62 -2.57
C ALA A 410 16.59 -13.27 -2.43
N MET A 411 16.89 -14.27 -3.27
CA MET A 411 18.19 -14.98 -3.28
C MET A 411 19.30 -14.22 -4.01
N GLU A 412 18.97 -13.21 -4.79
CA GLU A 412 19.98 -12.30 -5.36
C GLU A 412 20.71 -11.60 -4.22
N LYS A 413 22.05 -11.76 -4.16
CA LYS A 413 22.85 -11.19 -3.07
C LYS A 413 22.99 -9.67 -3.19
N ASP A 414 23.06 -9.18 -4.41
CA ASP A 414 23.33 -7.78 -4.71
C ASP A 414 22.14 -7.07 -5.32
N TYR A 415 22.17 -5.76 -5.27
CA TYR A 415 21.27 -4.91 -6.04
C TYR A 415 21.70 -4.87 -7.51
N GLU A 416 20.77 -4.50 -8.39
CA GLU A 416 21.06 -4.22 -9.79
C GLU A 416 22.22 -3.22 -9.94
N PRO A 417 23.06 -3.33 -10.98
CA PRO A 417 24.24 -2.48 -11.16
C PRO A 417 23.95 -0.98 -11.09
N ALA A 418 22.82 -0.54 -11.63
CA ALA A 418 22.42 0.88 -11.59
C ALA A 418 22.26 1.41 -10.16
N TYR A 419 21.64 0.61 -9.29
CA TYR A 419 21.46 0.97 -7.88
C TYR A 419 22.78 0.89 -7.11
N ARG A 420 23.63 -0.09 -7.39
CA ARG A 420 24.97 -0.17 -6.77
C ARG A 420 25.79 1.07 -7.10
N ASN A 421 25.84 1.46 -8.38
CA ASN A 421 26.52 2.67 -8.80
C ASN A 421 25.96 3.92 -8.09
N TYR A 422 24.63 3.98 -7.91
CA TYR A 422 23.98 5.08 -7.18
C TYR A 422 24.38 5.11 -5.70
N PHE A 423 24.51 3.96 -5.05
CA PHE A 423 25.00 3.88 -3.67
C PHE A 423 26.46 4.24 -3.55
N ASP A 424 27.30 3.88 -4.54
CA ASP A 424 28.69 4.29 -4.60
C ASP A 424 28.84 5.83 -4.69
N MET A 425 27.90 6.54 -5.37
CA MET A 425 27.85 8.01 -5.35
C MET A 425 27.55 8.53 -3.94
N ALA A 426 26.59 7.90 -3.24
CA ALA A 426 26.23 8.28 -1.88
C ALA A 426 27.39 8.03 -0.89
N ASP A 427 28.08 6.89 -1.01
CA ASP A 427 29.26 6.56 -0.22
C ASP A 427 30.43 7.52 -0.49
N TYR A 428 30.60 7.93 -1.73
CA TYR A 428 31.62 8.93 -2.07
C TYR A 428 31.34 10.26 -1.37
N VAL A 429 30.09 10.75 -1.43
CA VAL A 429 29.69 11.98 -0.73
C VAL A 429 29.89 11.85 0.78
N LYS A 430 29.51 10.71 1.38
CA LYS A 430 29.74 10.44 2.80
C LYS A 430 31.20 10.54 3.20
N LYS A 431 32.12 10.03 2.35
CA LYS A 431 33.57 10.08 2.59
C LYS A 431 34.15 11.48 2.49
N LEU A 432 33.48 12.44 1.84
CA LEU A 432 33.91 13.85 1.84
C LEU A 432 33.82 14.48 3.25
N ASN A 433 33.10 13.82 4.17
CA ASN A 433 32.93 14.20 5.58
C ASN A 433 32.55 15.67 5.79
N ASN A 434 31.74 16.20 4.89
CA ASN A 434 31.21 17.56 4.94
C ASN A 434 29.69 17.52 4.96
N ASN A 435 29.14 17.66 6.17
CA ASN A 435 27.69 17.56 6.45
C ASN A 435 26.88 18.78 5.94
N GLN A 436 27.53 19.77 5.30
CA GLN A 436 26.84 20.95 4.76
C GLN A 436 26.59 20.85 3.26
N LEU A 437 27.14 19.83 2.60
CA LEU A 437 26.99 19.65 1.15
C LEU A 437 25.54 19.28 0.79
N MET A 438 25.00 19.98 -0.21
CA MET A 438 23.68 19.71 -0.78
C MET A 438 23.81 18.93 -2.08
N VAL A 439 23.22 17.75 -2.15
CA VAL A 439 23.23 16.90 -3.35
C VAL A 439 21.84 16.86 -3.99
N ALA A 440 21.75 17.19 -5.27
CA ALA A 440 20.52 17.01 -6.03
C ALA A 440 20.48 15.63 -6.71
N CYS A 441 19.37 14.90 -6.56
CA CYS A 441 19.18 13.60 -7.19
C CYS A 441 17.70 13.21 -7.30
N ARG A 442 17.40 12.15 -8.05
CA ARG A 442 16.01 11.70 -8.31
C ARG A 442 15.33 11.05 -7.10
N LYS A 443 16.07 10.39 -6.22
CA LYS A 443 15.58 9.65 -5.05
C LYS A 443 16.25 10.18 -3.77
N PRO A 444 15.90 11.40 -3.32
CA PRO A 444 16.60 12.04 -2.21
C PRO A 444 16.55 11.23 -0.91
N GLY A 445 15.40 10.68 -0.53
CA GLY A 445 15.30 9.88 0.69
C GLY A 445 16.16 8.61 0.67
N MET A 446 16.32 7.97 -0.51
CA MET A 446 17.21 6.82 -0.68
C MET A 446 18.68 7.25 -0.60
N PHE A 447 19.06 8.32 -1.30
CA PHE A 447 20.44 8.83 -1.27
C PHE A 447 20.87 9.24 0.13
N HIS A 448 19.99 9.97 0.85
CA HIS A 448 20.22 10.35 2.24
C HIS A 448 20.45 9.13 3.15
N TYR A 449 19.67 8.06 2.96
CA TYR A 449 19.78 6.86 3.79
C TYR A 449 21.19 6.26 3.77
N PHE A 450 21.90 6.35 2.64
CA PHE A 450 23.27 5.83 2.46
C PHE A 450 24.33 6.90 2.71
N SER A 451 24.09 8.16 2.33
CA SER A 451 25.09 9.23 2.45
C SER A 451 25.11 9.92 3.81
N ASP A 452 24.00 9.86 4.57
CA ASP A 452 23.73 10.67 5.77
C ASP A 452 23.82 12.21 5.52
N GLY A 453 23.97 12.66 4.24
CA GLY A 453 24.12 14.05 3.84
C GLY A 453 22.81 14.76 3.52
N PHE A 454 22.84 16.08 3.29
CA PHE A 454 21.68 16.81 2.81
C PHE A 454 21.45 16.54 1.32
N VAL A 455 20.19 16.33 0.96
CA VAL A 455 19.80 15.92 -0.38
C VAL A 455 18.50 16.62 -0.78
N THR A 456 18.37 16.95 -2.04
CA THR A 456 17.16 17.52 -2.61
C THR A 456 16.81 16.87 -3.95
N ASN A 457 15.58 17.04 -4.41
CA ASN A 457 15.20 16.77 -5.79
C ASN A 457 15.48 18.02 -6.64
N TYR A 458 15.57 17.82 -7.95
CA TYR A 458 15.55 18.89 -8.94
C TYR A 458 14.13 19.10 -9.49
N LYS A 459 13.88 20.27 -10.09
CA LYS A 459 12.58 20.59 -10.70
C LYS A 459 12.36 19.77 -11.98
N ASP A 460 11.21 19.11 -12.07
CA ASP A 460 10.77 18.41 -13.28
C ASP A 460 10.22 19.47 -14.27
N THR A 461 11.04 19.89 -15.25
CA THR A 461 10.72 20.90 -16.27
C THR A 461 11.58 20.69 -17.52
N GLU A 462 11.03 20.97 -18.70
CA GLU A 462 11.75 20.93 -19.98
C GLU A 462 12.66 22.17 -20.17
N SER A 463 12.44 23.21 -19.36
CA SER A 463 13.26 24.41 -19.37
C SER A 463 14.55 24.21 -18.60
N ASP A 464 15.69 24.12 -19.30
CA ASP A 464 17.00 24.05 -18.68
C ASP A 464 17.28 25.26 -17.77
N ARG A 465 16.80 26.48 -18.15
CA ARG A 465 16.90 27.68 -17.31
C ARG A 465 16.19 27.51 -15.97
N GLU A 466 14.95 27.00 -15.98
CA GLU A 466 14.20 26.80 -14.75
C GLU A 466 14.83 25.73 -13.87
N LEU A 467 15.32 24.62 -14.47
CA LEU A 467 15.98 23.56 -13.73
C LEU A 467 17.28 24.07 -13.08
N ILE A 468 18.13 24.79 -13.82
CA ILE A 468 19.38 25.35 -13.29
C ILE A 468 19.09 26.41 -12.21
N THR A 469 18.05 27.24 -12.39
CA THR A 469 17.61 28.20 -11.36
C THR A 469 17.18 27.48 -10.08
N ASP A 470 16.45 26.38 -10.19
CA ASP A 470 16.05 25.55 -9.04
C ASP A 470 17.27 24.98 -8.29
N LEU A 471 18.31 24.55 -9.00
CA LEU A 471 19.56 24.10 -8.39
C LEU A 471 20.29 25.24 -7.65
N ILE A 472 20.27 26.46 -8.20
CA ILE A 472 20.86 27.65 -7.56
C ILE A 472 20.06 28.00 -6.29
N ASP A 473 18.72 28.07 -6.38
CA ASP A 473 17.84 28.39 -5.25
C ASP A 473 18.03 27.41 -4.08
N LYS A 474 18.24 26.13 -4.39
CA LYS A 474 18.47 25.06 -3.42
C LYS A 474 19.94 24.96 -2.97
N LYS A 475 20.82 25.83 -3.46
CA LYS A 475 22.26 25.84 -3.12
C LYS A 475 22.91 24.46 -3.32
N VAL A 476 22.67 23.84 -4.47
CA VAL A 476 23.17 22.51 -4.79
C VAL A 476 24.69 22.56 -5.04
N ASP A 477 25.46 21.72 -4.35
CA ASP A 477 26.91 21.55 -4.57
C ASP A 477 27.20 20.44 -5.57
N TYR A 478 26.43 19.35 -5.50
CA TYR A 478 26.62 18.17 -6.34
C TYR A 478 25.31 17.70 -6.95
N LEU A 479 25.41 17.12 -8.14
CA LEU A 479 24.28 16.54 -8.86
C LEU A 479 24.59 15.09 -9.22
N VAL A 480 23.63 14.19 -9.00
CA VAL A 480 23.74 12.79 -9.43
C VAL A 480 23.01 12.61 -10.76
N LEU A 481 23.76 12.27 -11.81
CA LEU A 481 23.20 11.87 -13.10
C LEU A 481 23.27 10.35 -13.22
N GLU A 482 22.12 9.71 -13.01
CA GLU A 482 21.98 8.27 -12.85
C GLU A 482 21.19 7.60 -13.99
N LYS A 483 21.13 6.27 -13.98
CA LYS A 483 20.36 5.43 -14.91
C LYS A 483 19.45 4.43 -14.19
N LEU A 484 18.74 4.87 -13.14
CA LEU A 484 17.76 4.05 -12.40
C LEU A 484 16.45 3.79 -13.17
N GLY A 485 16.33 4.32 -14.40
CA GLY A 485 15.16 4.09 -15.24
C GLY A 485 14.03 5.12 -15.11
N TYR A 486 14.21 6.19 -14.31
CA TYR A 486 13.19 7.22 -14.15
C TYR A 486 13.14 8.15 -15.36
N SER A 487 11.94 8.34 -15.92
CA SER A 487 11.72 9.21 -17.10
C SER A 487 12.14 10.66 -16.87
N SER A 488 12.04 11.18 -15.65
CA SER A 488 12.45 12.55 -15.31
C SER A 488 13.93 12.81 -15.54
N VAL A 489 14.81 11.83 -15.30
CA VAL A 489 16.25 11.96 -15.58
C VAL A 489 16.49 12.12 -17.07
N TYR A 490 15.87 11.28 -17.90
CA TYR A 490 16.06 11.30 -19.35
C TYR A 490 15.40 12.50 -20.02
N ARG A 491 14.27 12.96 -19.47
CA ARG A 491 13.47 14.03 -20.06
C ARG A 491 13.95 15.41 -19.64
N TYR A 492 14.32 15.59 -18.40
CA TYR A 492 14.62 16.89 -17.82
C TYR A 492 16.09 17.06 -17.46
N LEU A 493 16.61 16.21 -16.57
CA LEU A 493 17.93 16.40 -16.00
C LEU A 493 19.04 16.26 -17.02
N ARG A 494 19.06 15.16 -17.76
CA ARG A 494 20.11 14.88 -18.74
C ARG A 494 20.22 15.95 -19.83
N PRO A 495 19.11 16.37 -20.50
CA PRO A 495 19.18 17.44 -21.50
C PRO A 495 19.70 18.77 -20.93
N ALA A 496 19.27 19.12 -19.68
CA ALA A 496 19.74 20.34 -19.04
C ALA A 496 21.26 20.31 -18.76
N VAL A 497 21.78 19.16 -18.31
CA VAL A 497 23.23 18.97 -18.08
C VAL A 497 23.99 18.99 -19.40
N GLU A 498 23.51 18.29 -20.44
CA GLU A 498 24.16 18.22 -21.74
C GLU A 498 24.24 19.59 -22.45
N LYS A 499 23.22 20.46 -22.29
CA LYS A 499 23.25 21.84 -22.84
C LYS A 499 24.15 22.77 -22.04
N ASN A 500 24.44 22.49 -20.78
CA ASN A 500 25.14 23.35 -19.86
C ASN A 500 26.35 22.66 -19.23
N GLN A 501 27.08 21.87 -20.03
CA GLN A 501 28.24 21.09 -19.58
C GLN A 501 29.32 21.94 -18.90
N ASP A 502 29.46 23.20 -19.30
CA ASP A 502 30.38 24.15 -18.72
C ASP A 502 30.11 24.50 -17.25
N LEU A 503 28.94 24.16 -16.73
CA LEU A 503 28.55 24.36 -15.33
C LEU A 503 28.82 23.14 -14.44
N PHE A 504 29.21 22.01 -15.03
CA PHE A 504 29.33 20.74 -14.33
C PHE A 504 30.72 20.12 -14.51
N GLN A 505 31.34 19.71 -13.43
CA GLN A 505 32.60 18.98 -13.41
C GLN A 505 32.36 17.56 -12.89
N VAL A 506 32.76 16.54 -13.64
CA VAL A 506 32.73 15.14 -13.18
C VAL A 506 33.76 14.97 -12.06
N VAL A 507 33.30 14.59 -10.87
CA VAL A 507 34.15 14.34 -9.69
C VAL A 507 34.22 12.86 -9.33
N TYR A 508 33.19 12.09 -9.66
CA TYR A 508 33.19 10.65 -9.50
C TYR A 508 32.33 9.98 -10.59
N PHE A 509 32.78 8.83 -11.06
CA PHE A 509 32.15 8.13 -12.18
C PHE A 509 32.17 6.62 -11.97
N LYS A 510 31.10 5.95 -12.39
CA LYS A 510 30.99 4.49 -12.47
C LYS A 510 30.40 4.07 -13.80
N GLU A 511 30.95 2.99 -14.36
CA GLU A 511 30.48 2.39 -15.61
C GLU A 511 29.42 1.29 -15.35
N ASN A 512 28.73 0.91 -16.40
CA ASN A 512 27.85 -0.26 -16.48
C ASN A 512 26.73 -0.32 -15.40
N PRO A 513 25.78 0.62 -15.45
CA PRO A 513 25.58 1.72 -16.39
C PRO A 513 26.29 3.00 -15.93
N ASN A 514 26.64 3.89 -16.90
CA ASN A 514 27.29 5.15 -16.61
C ASN A 514 26.47 5.98 -15.61
N THR A 515 27.08 6.27 -14.47
CA THR A 515 26.52 7.06 -13.38
C THR A 515 27.56 8.08 -12.95
N PHE A 516 27.17 9.35 -12.85
CA PHE A 516 28.07 10.45 -12.58
C PHE A 516 27.69 11.21 -11.33
N LEU A 517 28.68 11.58 -10.53
CA LEU A 517 28.56 12.63 -9.54
C LEU A 517 29.23 13.88 -10.12
N LEU A 518 28.43 14.92 -10.30
CA LEU A 518 28.83 16.16 -10.93
C LEU A 518 28.91 17.25 -9.86
N LYS A 519 30.03 17.96 -9.78
CA LYS A 519 30.12 19.19 -9.00
C LYS A 519 29.48 20.32 -9.81
N PHE A 520 28.59 21.08 -9.20
CA PHE A 520 27.87 22.19 -9.82
C PHE A 520 28.54 23.52 -9.48
N ASP A 521 28.84 24.33 -10.49
CA ASP A 521 29.43 25.67 -10.34
C ASP A 521 28.30 26.69 -10.23
N ILE A 522 27.87 26.95 -8.99
CA ILE A 522 26.75 27.87 -8.69
C ILE A 522 27.09 29.29 -9.17
N GLU A 523 28.30 29.79 -8.95
CA GLU A 523 28.66 31.17 -9.29
C GLU A 523 28.68 31.38 -10.82
N LYS A 524 29.24 30.45 -11.55
CA LYS A 524 29.18 30.48 -13.01
C LYS A 524 27.74 30.38 -13.54
N ALA A 525 26.92 29.55 -12.91
CA ALA A 525 25.48 29.42 -13.26
C ALA A 525 24.70 30.72 -13.01
N LYS A 526 24.93 31.41 -11.89
CA LYS A 526 24.32 32.71 -11.59
C LYS A 526 24.64 33.73 -12.67
N ILE A 527 25.89 33.79 -13.11
CA ILE A 527 26.35 34.71 -14.19
C ILE A 527 25.68 34.33 -15.52
N LYS A 528 25.74 33.07 -15.91
CA LYS A 528 25.23 32.57 -17.21
C LYS A 528 23.71 32.82 -17.37
N PHE A 529 22.93 32.66 -16.31
CA PHE A 529 21.48 32.81 -16.34
C PHE A 529 20.96 34.15 -15.81
N ASN A 530 21.87 35.14 -15.57
CA ASN A 530 21.51 36.45 -15.02
C ASN A 530 20.64 36.36 -13.76
N TYR A 531 21.01 35.44 -12.84
CA TYR A 531 20.27 35.18 -11.62
C TYR A 531 20.29 36.42 -10.72
N GLY A 532 19.11 36.90 -10.33
CA GLY A 532 18.96 38.10 -9.49
C GLY A 532 18.58 39.39 -10.26
N LEU A 533 18.82 39.48 -11.59
CA LEU A 533 18.44 40.64 -12.39
C LEU A 533 16.95 40.65 -12.82
N SER A 534 16.27 39.50 -12.68
CA SER A 534 14.87 39.32 -13.09
C SER A 534 13.85 39.30 -11.92
N ARG A 535 14.29 39.61 -10.70
CA ARG A 535 13.40 39.64 -9.50
C ARG A 535 12.99 41.07 -9.09
N HIS A 536 13.12 42.03 -9.99
CA HIS A 536 12.62 43.43 -9.80
C HIS A 536 11.43 43.70 -10.68
#